data_579ef0d064108ce27dce8a8cddc09e63
#
_entry.id   579ef0d064108ce27dce8a8cddc09e63
#
_cell.length_a   1.000
_cell.length_b   1.000
_cell.length_c   1.000
_cell.angle_alpha   90.00
_cell.angle_beta   90.00
_cell.angle_gamma   90.00
#
_symmetry.space_group_name_H-M   'P 1'
#
loop_
_entity.id
_entity.type
_entity.pdbx_description
1 polymer ?
#
loop_
_entity_poly.entity_id
_entity_poly.type
_entity_poly.pdbx_seq_one_letter_code
_entity_poly.pdbx_strand_id
1 'polypeptide(L)'
;MYRDASDVQSFLDLLNTLDDHPFAPVRQLFNTKAELIITRAPGRLDLMGGIADYSGSHVLEFPIAEAMFVALQLNDDRRLNAITLFDEPHHSSFTMSLSDFDAPVEYERAREFFQHDSGWAAYVAGVFLVLMRERNQRFESGANILISSRVPPGKGVSSSAALEVAVMQAVTVAFNIKIDGRDKALLCQRVENLVVGAPCGVMDQMTAVFGERDRLLLLLCQPAELKSMITLPPQLMLWGIDSGIRHSVSGSDYGTVRAGAFMGTRIIADLKPDFSEGGYLANISPDEFEREYVDQVPERMSGAEFLRRFKTESDSVTAIDPQKEYAVRKPTAHPIYENARVQRFVELLERNEGFSELGELMYEAHQSYTALRLNSAGTDLIVELVRKEAGLFGAKITGGGSGGTVAVLGDDVSRAAVERVVDSYAKETGHHPYVFSGSSPGCLAFGHLRFSFAR
;
A
#
# COMPACT_ATOMS: atom_id res chain seq x y z
N MET A 1 1.90 23.03 12.12
CA MET A 1 2.36 23.28 10.75
C MET A 1 1.36 22.80 9.70
N TYR A 2 0.48 21.81 9.97
CA TYR A 2 -0.48 21.27 8.98
C TYR A 2 -1.94 21.56 9.31
N ARG A 3 -2.26 22.29 10.39
CA ARG A 3 -3.64 22.64 10.78
C ARG A 3 -4.41 23.41 9.71
N ASP A 4 -3.70 24.20 8.92
CA ASP A 4 -4.29 25.06 7.89
C ASP A 4 -4.38 24.38 6.49
N ALA A 5 -4.02 23.10 6.40
CA ALA A 5 -4.22 22.35 5.16
C ALA A 5 -5.73 22.16 4.91
N SER A 6 -6.18 22.34 3.67
CA SER A 6 -7.61 22.34 3.33
C SER A 6 -8.31 21.00 3.64
N ASP A 7 -7.60 19.89 3.54
CA ASP A 7 -8.12 18.56 3.87
C ASP A 7 -8.31 18.38 5.38
N VAL A 8 -7.37 18.91 6.19
CA VAL A 8 -7.47 18.93 7.65
C VAL A 8 -8.65 19.78 8.08
N GLN A 9 -8.78 21.00 7.53
CA GLN A 9 -9.90 21.89 7.86
C GLN A 9 -11.24 21.23 7.52
N SER A 10 -11.37 20.61 6.35
CA SER A 10 -12.60 19.90 5.97
C SER A 10 -12.97 18.79 6.97
N PHE A 11 -11.96 18.06 7.50
CA PHE A 11 -12.22 17.04 8.52
C PHE A 11 -12.60 17.63 9.87
N LEU A 12 -11.99 18.75 10.27
CA LEU A 12 -12.38 19.48 11.49
C LEU A 12 -13.82 20.04 11.38
N ASP A 13 -14.21 20.56 10.21
CA ASP A 13 -15.56 21.04 9.94
C ASP A 13 -16.59 19.89 10.02
N LEU A 14 -16.25 18.71 9.46
CA LEU A 14 -17.06 17.51 9.63
C LEU A 14 -17.27 17.16 11.11
N LEU A 15 -16.19 17.18 11.91
CA LEU A 15 -16.28 16.88 13.36
C LEU A 15 -17.17 17.89 14.11
N ASN A 16 -17.18 19.14 13.71
CA ASN A 16 -18.05 20.18 14.29
C ASN A 16 -19.54 20.03 13.92
N THR A 17 -19.86 19.27 12.87
CA THR A 17 -21.21 19.10 12.34
C THR A 17 -21.75 17.68 12.49
N LEU A 18 -21.11 16.83 13.34
CA LEU A 18 -21.52 15.43 13.52
C LEU A 18 -22.97 15.30 14.04
N ASP A 19 -23.46 16.23 14.83
CA ASP A 19 -24.83 16.21 15.37
C ASP A 19 -25.88 16.28 14.26
N ASP A 20 -25.56 16.90 13.12
CA ASP A 20 -26.43 17.04 11.95
C ASP A 20 -26.20 15.95 10.90
N HIS A 21 -25.26 15.03 11.14
CA HIS A 21 -24.89 14.02 10.14
C HIS A 21 -26.06 13.05 9.85
N PRO A 22 -26.38 12.72 8.57
CA PRO A 22 -27.52 11.86 8.23
C PRO A 22 -27.42 10.45 8.80
N PHE A 23 -26.21 9.91 8.92
CA PHE A 23 -25.98 8.59 9.49
C PHE A 23 -26.04 8.63 11.02
N ALA A 24 -27.14 8.11 11.59
CA ALA A 24 -27.43 8.22 13.02
C ALA A 24 -26.31 7.70 13.96
N PRO A 25 -25.59 6.59 13.68
CA PRO A 25 -24.53 6.12 14.54
C PRO A 25 -23.41 7.15 14.77
N VAL A 26 -23.13 8.01 13.79
CA VAL A 26 -22.09 9.06 13.87
C VAL A 26 -22.44 10.10 14.94
N ARG A 27 -23.71 10.49 15.05
CA ARG A 27 -24.17 11.53 15.99
C ARG A 27 -23.98 11.14 17.46
N GLN A 28 -23.86 9.83 17.75
CA GLN A 28 -23.75 9.32 19.11
C GLN A 28 -22.37 8.70 19.40
N LEU A 29 -21.43 8.79 18.45
CA LEU A 29 -20.15 8.12 18.57
C LEU A 29 -19.26 8.72 19.65
N PHE A 30 -19.24 10.04 19.76
CA PHE A 30 -18.32 10.75 20.66
C PHE A 30 -19.01 11.46 21.80
N ASN A 31 -18.34 11.50 22.94
CA ASN A 31 -18.68 12.38 24.05
C ASN A 31 -18.12 13.78 23.76
N THR A 32 -18.99 14.75 23.51
CA THR A 32 -18.61 16.12 23.17
C THR A 32 -17.89 16.88 24.29
N LYS A 33 -17.82 16.34 25.51
CA LYS A 33 -17.10 16.93 26.66
C LYS A 33 -15.64 16.46 26.74
N ALA A 34 -15.24 15.48 25.94
CA ALA A 34 -13.88 14.92 25.94
C ALA A 34 -13.18 15.19 24.61
N GLU A 35 -11.84 15.28 24.66
CA GLU A 35 -11.01 15.50 23.47
C GLU A 35 -10.98 14.30 22.54
N LEU A 36 -10.80 14.58 21.25
CA LEU A 36 -10.46 13.60 20.23
C LEU A 36 -8.96 13.69 19.87
N ILE A 37 -8.38 12.56 19.55
CA ILE A 37 -7.08 12.46 18.89
C ILE A 37 -7.35 12.31 17.39
N ILE A 38 -6.76 13.19 16.59
CA ILE A 38 -6.88 13.16 15.14
C ILE A 38 -5.54 12.79 14.54
N THR A 39 -5.54 11.82 13.67
CA THR A 39 -4.37 11.37 12.91
C THR A 39 -4.67 11.34 11.42
N ARG A 40 -3.61 11.30 10.61
CA ARG A 40 -3.68 11.34 9.16
C ARG A 40 -2.57 10.51 8.56
N ALA A 41 -2.87 9.75 7.51
CA ALA A 41 -1.88 9.04 6.71
C ALA A 41 -2.24 9.11 5.21
N PRO A 42 -1.28 9.38 4.32
CA PRO A 42 -1.54 9.48 2.88
C PRO A 42 -1.63 8.10 2.24
N GLY A 43 -2.25 8.04 1.05
CA GLY A 43 -1.99 7.00 0.08
C GLY A 43 -0.65 7.21 -0.64
N ARG A 44 -0.35 6.38 -1.65
CA ARG A 44 0.90 6.51 -2.41
C ARG A 44 0.73 6.12 -3.88
N LEU A 45 1.64 6.63 -4.72
CA LEU A 45 1.96 6.07 -6.02
C LEU A 45 3.28 5.30 -5.92
N ASP A 46 3.29 4.04 -6.31
CA ASP A 46 4.50 3.28 -6.57
C ASP A 46 5.05 3.74 -7.93
N LEU A 47 6.13 4.52 -7.89
CA LEU A 47 6.75 5.04 -9.09
C LEU A 47 7.64 3.98 -9.75
N MET A 48 8.43 3.26 -8.96
CA MET A 48 9.28 2.16 -9.40
C MET A 48 9.45 1.13 -8.28
N GLY A 49 9.53 -0.13 -8.63
CA GLY A 49 9.81 -1.22 -7.68
C GLY A 49 8.58 -2.05 -7.28
N GLY A 50 7.42 -1.80 -7.88
CA GLY A 50 6.18 -2.50 -7.56
C GLY A 50 6.27 -4.01 -7.70
N ILE A 51 5.58 -4.72 -6.80
CA ILE A 51 5.55 -6.19 -6.67
C ILE A 51 6.94 -6.86 -6.57
N ALA A 52 7.96 -6.09 -6.17
CA ALA A 52 9.31 -6.58 -5.89
C ALA A 52 9.73 -6.36 -4.42
N ASP A 53 8.95 -5.61 -3.65
CA ASP A 53 9.20 -5.29 -2.24
C ASP A 53 9.25 -6.55 -1.36
N TYR A 54 8.37 -7.52 -1.55
CA TYR A 54 8.38 -8.79 -0.83
C TYR A 54 9.59 -9.69 -1.19
N SER A 55 10.33 -9.34 -2.24
CA SER A 55 11.58 -10.00 -2.66
C SER A 55 12.83 -9.19 -2.33
N GLY A 56 12.71 -8.18 -1.46
CA GLY A 56 13.83 -7.39 -0.94
C GLY A 56 14.37 -6.31 -1.87
N SER A 57 13.59 -5.86 -2.85
CA SER A 57 13.99 -4.82 -3.82
C SER A 57 14.07 -3.44 -3.19
N HIS A 58 14.83 -2.55 -3.83
CA HIS A 58 14.56 -1.12 -3.69
C HIS A 58 13.20 -0.79 -4.31
N VAL A 59 12.51 0.17 -3.70
CA VAL A 59 11.29 0.76 -4.23
C VAL A 59 11.36 2.27 -4.12
N LEU A 60 10.65 2.95 -4.99
CA LEU A 60 10.61 4.41 -5.07
C LEU A 60 9.15 4.87 -5.04
N GLU A 61 8.73 5.38 -3.88
CA GLU A 61 7.34 5.67 -3.57
C GLU A 61 7.08 7.17 -3.45
N PHE A 62 5.90 7.62 -3.90
CA PHE A 62 5.48 9.01 -3.79
C PHE A 62 4.19 9.12 -2.98
N PRO A 63 4.19 9.78 -1.80
CA PRO A 63 2.96 9.99 -1.04
C PRO A 63 2.03 10.95 -1.78
N ILE A 64 0.77 10.58 -1.98
CA ILE A 64 -0.20 11.41 -2.69
C ILE A 64 -0.83 12.47 -1.77
N ALA A 65 -1.57 13.40 -2.36
CA ALA A 65 -2.28 14.44 -1.62
C ALA A 65 -3.43 13.86 -0.81
N GLU A 66 -4.11 12.86 -1.34
CA GLU A 66 -5.24 12.17 -0.71
C GLU A 66 -4.77 11.40 0.52
N ALA A 67 -5.56 11.52 1.60
CA ALA A 67 -5.22 10.88 2.87
C ALA A 67 -6.45 10.31 3.59
N MET A 68 -6.15 9.40 4.49
CA MET A 68 -7.06 8.82 5.48
C MET A 68 -6.99 9.63 6.76
N PHE A 69 -8.13 10.00 7.31
CA PHE A 69 -8.26 10.64 8.62
C PHE A 69 -8.90 9.70 9.62
N VAL A 70 -8.40 9.72 10.84
CA VAL A 70 -8.95 8.99 11.98
C VAL A 70 -9.13 9.96 13.14
N ALA A 71 -10.35 10.01 13.70
CA ALA A 71 -10.62 10.62 15.00
C ALA A 71 -10.88 9.52 16.01
N LEU A 72 -10.17 9.53 17.14
CA LEU A 72 -10.25 8.54 18.20
C LEU A 72 -10.54 9.18 19.54
N GLN A 73 -11.46 8.59 20.30
CA GLN A 73 -11.76 8.90 21.69
C GLN A 73 -11.77 7.61 22.51
N LEU A 74 -11.12 7.62 23.67
CA LEU A 74 -11.19 6.49 24.60
C LEU A 74 -12.60 6.38 25.21
N ASN A 75 -13.03 5.15 25.49
CA ASN A 75 -14.24 4.84 26.26
C ASN A 75 -13.90 3.90 27.42
N ASP A 76 -14.83 3.78 28.38
CA ASP A 76 -14.60 3.04 29.63
C ASP A 76 -15.14 1.60 29.61
N ASP A 77 -15.75 1.16 28.50
CA ASP A 77 -16.45 -0.14 28.42
C ASP A 77 -15.65 -1.23 27.66
N ARG A 78 -14.39 -0.96 27.34
CA ARG A 78 -13.50 -1.83 26.55
C ARG A 78 -14.09 -2.26 25.20
N ARG A 79 -15.03 -1.50 24.64
CA ARG A 79 -15.58 -1.76 23.31
C ARG A 79 -14.82 -0.98 22.25
N LEU A 80 -14.61 -1.62 21.13
CA LEU A 80 -14.19 -0.96 19.91
C LEU A 80 -15.43 -0.63 19.10
N ASN A 81 -15.74 0.66 18.97
CA ASN A 81 -16.80 1.17 18.12
C ASN A 81 -16.15 1.94 16.97
N ALA A 82 -16.23 1.43 15.75
CA ALA A 82 -15.64 2.04 14.58
C ALA A 82 -16.73 2.39 13.55
N ILE A 83 -16.62 3.58 12.97
CA ILE A 83 -17.47 4.03 11.87
C ILE A 83 -16.59 4.53 10.75
N THR A 84 -16.90 4.12 9.54
CA THR A 84 -16.25 4.62 8.32
C THR A 84 -17.24 5.43 7.48
N LEU A 85 -16.79 6.60 7.06
CA LEU A 85 -17.48 7.49 6.13
C LEU A 85 -16.77 7.41 4.77
N PHE A 86 -16.82 6.24 4.15
CA PHE A 86 -16.48 6.11 2.74
C PHE A 86 -17.65 6.61 1.89
N ASP A 87 -17.41 6.86 0.62
CA ASP A 87 -18.35 7.43 -0.36
C ASP A 87 -19.83 7.23 -0.02
N GLU A 88 -20.58 8.34 0.10
CA GLU A 88 -22.02 8.26 0.28
C GLU A 88 -22.67 7.39 -0.83
N PRO A 89 -23.59 6.50 -0.50
CA PRO A 89 -24.33 6.32 0.77
C PRO A 89 -23.84 5.15 1.65
N HIS A 90 -22.63 4.65 1.49
CA HIS A 90 -22.14 3.40 2.08
C HIS A 90 -21.37 3.59 3.40
N HIS A 91 -21.95 4.37 4.34
CA HIS A 91 -21.41 4.43 5.70
C HIS A 91 -21.57 3.09 6.41
N SER A 92 -20.50 2.63 7.07
CA SER A 92 -20.52 1.37 7.78
C SER A 92 -20.10 1.55 9.24
N SER A 93 -20.68 0.76 10.12
CA SER A 93 -20.32 0.72 11.54
C SER A 93 -19.96 -0.71 11.97
N PHE A 94 -19.02 -0.81 12.89
CA PHE A 94 -18.58 -2.07 13.48
C PHE A 94 -18.39 -1.90 14.98
N THR A 95 -18.77 -2.92 15.75
CA THR A 95 -18.60 -2.93 17.20
C THR A 95 -18.18 -4.32 17.67
N MET A 96 -17.16 -4.38 18.54
CA MET A 96 -16.74 -5.60 19.21
C MET A 96 -16.23 -5.31 20.62
N SER A 97 -16.11 -6.34 21.46
CA SER A 97 -15.39 -6.23 22.73
C SER A 97 -13.91 -6.52 22.53
N LEU A 98 -13.02 -5.69 23.08
CA LEU A 98 -11.59 -6.00 23.12
C LEU A 98 -11.28 -7.24 23.99
N SER A 99 -12.21 -7.65 24.86
CA SER A 99 -12.11 -8.92 25.63
C SER A 99 -12.10 -10.16 24.73
N ASP A 100 -12.63 -10.05 23.50
CA ASP A 100 -12.64 -11.16 22.55
C ASP A 100 -11.20 -11.52 22.09
N PHE A 101 -10.24 -10.61 22.32
CA PHE A 101 -8.83 -10.79 22.05
C PHE A 101 -7.98 -11.15 23.30
N ASP A 102 -8.54 -11.18 24.52
CA ASP A 102 -7.79 -11.42 25.76
C ASP A 102 -7.25 -12.86 25.85
N ALA A 103 -8.04 -13.86 25.44
CA ALA A 103 -7.53 -15.21 25.27
C ALA A 103 -6.54 -15.25 24.08
N PRO A 104 -5.50 -16.11 24.11
CA PRO A 104 -4.63 -16.26 22.96
C PRO A 104 -5.42 -16.67 21.71
N VAL A 105 -5.87 -15.67 20.96
CA VAL A 105 -6.56 -15.87 19.67
C VAL A 105 -5.51 -15.90 18.58
N GLU A 106 -5.37 -17.04 17.90
CA GLU A 106 -4.52 -17.14 16.72
C GLU A 106 -5.04 -16.22 15.63
N TYR A 107 -4.13 -15.69 14.81
CA TYR A 107 -4.49 -14.73 13.77
C TYR A 107 -5.52 -15.28 12.77
N GLU A 108 -5.40 -16.56 12.41
CA GLU A 108 -6.35 -17.26 11.55
C GLU A 108 -7.76 -17.25 12.12
N ARG A 109 -7.89 -17.52 13.43
CA ARG A 109 -9.17 -17.47 14.11
C ARG A 109 -9.73 -16.06 14.23
N ALA A 110 -8.85 -15.07 14.38
CA ALA A 110 -9.28 -13.66 14.43
C ALA A 110 -9.97 -13.23 13.13
N ARG A 111 -9.59 -13.80 11.98
CA ARG A 111 -10.24 -13.51 10.67
C ARG A 111 -11.73 -13.88 10.67
N GLU A 112 -12.16 -14.85 11.48
CA GLU A 112 -13.57 -15.25 11.57
C GLU A 112 -14.47 -14.14 12.12
N PHE A 113 -13.91 -13.20 12.91
CA PHE A 113 -14.66 -12.03 13.40
C PHE A 113 -15.02 -11.02 12.31
N PHE A 114 -14.30 -11.03 11.18
CA PHE A 114 -14.37 -10.00 10.12
C PHE A 114 -14.91 -10.53 8.80
N GLN A 115 -15.81 -11.51 8.86
CA GLN A 115 -16.44 -12.07 7.66
C GLN A 115 -17.55 -11.16 7.14
N HIS A 116 -17.88 -11.28 5.85
CA HIS A 116 -18.94 -10.57 5.15
C HIS A 116 -18.63 -9.05 5.01
N ASP A 117 -19.61 -8.18 5.30
CA ASP A 117 -19.54 -6.73 5.08
C ASP A 117 -18.61 -5.98 6.06
N SER A 118 -17.99 -6.67 7.02
CA SER A 118 -17.11 -6.07 8.03
C SER A 118 -15.61 -6.24 7.73
N GLY A 119 -15.23 -6.68 6.54
CA GLY A 119 -13.82 -6.90 6.18
C GLY A 119 -12.91 -5.68 6.42
N TRP A 120 -13.41 -4.46 6.24
CA TRP A 120 -12.69 -3.23 6.55
C TRP A 120 -12.34 -3.09 8.04
N ALA A 121 -13.17 -3.65 8.93
CA ALA A 121 -12.94 -3.57 10.36
C ALA A 121 -11.73 -4.41 10.82
N ALA A 122 -11.31 -5.39 10.03
CA ALA A 122 -10.10 -6.16 10.28
C ALA A 122 -8.84 -5.28 10.32
N TYR A 123 -8.77 -4.24 9.47
CA TYR A 123 -7.67 -3.28 9.47
C TYR A 123 -7.65 -2.44 10.77
N VAL A 124 -8.80 -2.15 11.34
CA VAL A 124 -8.94 -1.34 12.57
C VAL A 124 -8.72 -2.18 13.82
N ALA A 125 -9.49 -3.26 13.99
CA ALA A 125 -9.40 -4.14 15.13
C ALA A 125 -8.08 -4.94 15.16
N GLY A 126 -7.53 -5.24 13.98
CA GLY A 126 -6.24 -5.88 13.82
C GLY A 126 -5.09 -5.07 14.44
N VAL A 127 -5.16 -3.74 14.46
CA VAL A 127 -4.18 -2.89 15.16
C VAL A 127 -4.12 -3.23 16.64
N PHE A 128 -5.28 -3.36 17.30
CA PHE A 128 -5.34 -3.73 18.72
C PHE A 128 -4.81 -5.15 18.94
N LEU A 129 -5.24 -6.11 18.12
CA LEU A 129 -4.79 -7.49 18.22
C LEU A 129 -3.27 -7.62 18.05
N VAL A 130 -2.70 -6.99 17.00
CA VAL A 130 -1.25 -7.03 16.75
C VAL A 130 -0.48 -6.38 17.90
N LEU A 131 -0.93 -5.25 18.44
CA LEU A 131 -0.31 -4.64 19.62
C LEU A 131 -0.38 -5.53 20.85
N MET A 132 -1.49 -6.24 21.07
CA MET A 132 -1.62 -7.22 22.15
C MET A 132 -0.65 -8.39 22.00
N ARG A 133 -0.48 -8.92 20.79
CA ARG A 133 0.39 -10.08 20.51
C ARG A 133 1.87 -9.74 20.42
N GLU A 134 2.21 -8.73 19.66
CA GLU A 134 3.60 -8.43 19.32
C GLU A 134 4.29 -7.50 20.35
N ARG A 135 3.49 -6.78 21.15
CA ARG A 135 3.98 -5.81 22.14
C ARG A 135 3.49 -6.07 23.57
N ASN A 136 2.76 -7.18 23.80
CA ASN A 136 2.14 -7.51 25.08
C ASN A 136 1.32 -6.33 25.66
N GLN A 137 0.72 -5.51 24.75
CA GLN A 137 -0.10 -4.38 25.17
C GLN A 137 -1.40 -4.88 25.80
N ARG A 138 -1.79 -4.29 26.95
CA ARG A 138 -3.11 -4.48 27.56
C ARG A 138 -3.93 -3.21 27.38
N PHE A 139 -5.16 -3.38 26.96
CA PHE A 139 -6.11 -2.29 26.78
C PHE A 139 -7.17 -2.36 27.88
N GLU A 140 -7.07 -1.47 28.87
CA GLU A 140 -8.05 -1.36 29.96
C GLU A 140 -9.28 -0.53 29.55
N SER A 141 -9.15 0.27 28.51
CA SER A 141 -10.22 1.07 27.86
C SER A 141 -10.47 0.59 26.46
N GLY A 142 -11.64 0.87 25.91
CA GLY A 142 -11.95 0.72 24.51
C GLY A 142 -11.73 2.03 23.74
N ALA A 143 -12.22 2.07 22.50
CA ALA A 143 -12.09 3.24 21.63
C ALA A 143 -13.32 3.43 20.74
N ASN A 144 -13.73 4.68 20.59
CA ASN A 144 -14.66 5.15 19.58
C ASN A 144 -13.84 5.77 18.44
N ILE A 145 -14.01 5.30 17.21
CA ILE A 145 -13.19 5.64 16.07
C ILE A 145 -14.08 6.08 14.91
N LEU A 146 -13.83 7.27 14.38
CA LEU A 146 -14.40 7.74 13.12
C LEU A 146 -13.31 7.80 12.06
N ILE A 147 -13.60 7.23 10.91
CA ILE A 147 -12.70 7.15 9.77
C ILE A 147 -13.32 7.94 8.62
N SER A 148 -12.54 8.84 8.02
CA SER A 148 -12.91 9.54 6.80
C SER A 148 -11.77 9.46 5.81
N SER A 149 -12.04 8.98 4.60
CA SER A 149 -11.04 8.73 3.59
C SER A 149 -11.23 9.60 2.35
N ARG A 150 -10.12 10.15 1.86
CA ARG A 150 -9.99 10.65 0.49
C ARG A 150 -9.15 9.70 -0.38
N VAL A 151 -8.53 8.67 0.21
CA VAL A 151 -7.83 7.63 -0.54
C VAL A 151 -8.86 6.60 -1.00
N PRO A 152 -9.18 6.52 -2.30
CA PRO A 152 -10.24 5.64 -2.77
C PRO A 152 -9.83 4.16 -2.66
N PRO A 153 -10.71 3.30 -2.13
CA PRO A 153 -10.43 1.88 -2.00
C PRO A 153 -10.42 1.18 -3.35
N GLY A 154 -9.53 0.20 -3.52
CA GLY A 154 -9.46 -0.64 -4.71
C GLY A 154 -8.92 0.06 -5.96
N LYS A 155 -8.15 1.16 -5.80
CA LYS A 155 -7.53 1.92 -6.89
C LYS A 155 -6.01 1.71 -6.99
N GLY A 156 -5.43 0.83 -6.17
CA GLY A 156 -3.99 0.57 -6.19
C GLY A 156 -3.14 1.70 -5.58
N VAL A 157 -3.73 2.60 -4.80
CA VAL A 157 -3.07 3.74 -4.14
C VAL A 157 -2.96 3.59 -2.62
N SER A 158 -2.93 2.36 -2.12
CA SER A 158 -2.66 1.99 -0.72
C SER A 158 -3.66 2.53 0.31
N SER A 159 -4.95 2.42 0.04
CA SER A 159 -5.98 2.81 1.03
C SER A 159 -5.92 1.94 2.31
N SER A 160 -5.55 0.68 2.22
CA SER A 160 -5.37 -0.23 3.37
C SER A 160 -4.26 0.26 4.30
N ALA A 161 -3.06 0.46 3.79
CA ALA A 161 -1.93 0.94 4.57
C ALA A 161 -2.19 2.34 5.18
N ALA A 162 -2.84 3.24 4.43
CA ALA A 162 -3.24 4.54 4.97
C ALA A 162 -4.19 4.39 6.16
N LEU A 163 -5.17 3.46 6.09
CA LEU A 163 -6.08 3.16 7.20
C LEU A 163 -5.34 2.59 8.40
N GLU A 164 -4.56 1.53 8.20
CA GLU A 164 -3.80 0.87 9.27
C GLU A 164 -2.88 1.85 10.00
N VAL A 165 -2.12 2.64 9.24
CA VAL A 165 -1.15 3.59 9.79
C VAL A 165 -1.84 4.73 10.52
N ALA A 166 -2.94 5.27 9.99
CA ALA A 166 -3.71 6.32 10.68
C ALA A 166 -4.31 5.80 12.00
N VAL A 167 -4.88 4.57 12.00
CA VAL A 167 -5.43 3.94 13.22
C VAL A 167 -4.31 3.60 14.20
N MET A 168 -3.20 2.99 13.75
CA MET A 168 -2.06 2.67 14.60
C MET A 168 -1.48 3.91 15.28
N GLN A 169 -1.38 5.02 14.56
CA GLN A 169 -0.97 6.30 15.12
C GLN A 169 -1.95 6.81 16.17
N ALA A 170 -3.26 6.76 15.89
CA ALA A 170 -4.28 7.21 16.84
C ALA A 170 -4.26 6.37 18.13
N VAL A 171 -4.20 5.05 17.99
CA VAL A 171 -4.15 4.11 19.13
C VAL A 171 -2.88 4.31 19.93
N THR A 172 -1.70 4.39 19.30
CA THR A 172 -0.43 4.56 20.00
C THR A 172 -0.37 5.88 20.76
N VAL A 173 -0.95 6.96 20.22
CA VAL A 173 -1.06 8.27 20.91
C VAL A 173 -2.06 8.17 22.08
N ALA A 174 -3.26 7.61 21.84
CA ALA A 174 -4.32 7.55 22.84
C ALA A 174 -3.92 6.73 24.08
N PHE A 175 -3.24 5.60 23.85
CA PHE A 175 -2.79 4.70 24.92
C PHE A 175 -1.35 4.94 25.39
N ASN A 176 -0.71 6.02 24.90
CA ASN A 176 0.68 6.36 25.24
C ASN A 176 1.68 5.23 24.98
N ILE A 177 1.52 4.51 23.87
CA ILE A 177 2.37 3.40 23.45
C ILE A 177 3.54 3.96 22.62
N LYS A 178 4.77 3.71 23.06
CA LYS A 178 5.97 4.18 22.35
C LYS A 178 6.41 3.15 21.31
N ILE A 179 6.30 3.52 20.03
CA ILE A 179 6.74 2.71 18.89
C ILE A 179 7.41 3.65 17.90
N ASP A 180 8.57 3.27 17.41
CA ASP A 180 9.23 4.03 16.34
C ASP A 180 8.50 3.84 14.99
N GLY A 181 8.89 4.66 14.00
CA GLY A 181 8.19 4.66 12.72
C GLY A 181 8.33 3.37 11.94
N ARG A 182 9.52 2.76 11.96
CA ARG A 182 9.77 1.49 11.24
C ARG A 182 8.98 0.35 11.87
N ASP A 183 9.02 0.23 13.17
CA ASP A 183 8.23 -0.77 13.92
C ASP A 183 6.73 -0.57 13.67
N LYS A 184 6.26 0.68 13.61
CA LYS A 184 4.88 1.01 13.28
C LYS A 184 4.48 0.47 11.91
N ALA A 185 5.28 0.70 10.87
CA ALA A 185 5.03 0.20 9.53
C ALA A 185 5.01 -1.33 9.49
N LEU A 186 5.98 -1.99 10.16
CA LEU A 186 6.05 -3.46 10.23
C LEU A 186 4.86 -4.07 10.99
N LEU A 187 4.39 -3.42 12.05
CA LEU A 187 3.19 -3.87 12.78
C LEU A 187 1.93 -3.70 11.93
N CYS A 188 1.79 -2.61 11.16
CA CYS A 188 0.70 -2.44 10.20
C CYS A 188 0.74 -3.51 9.11
N GLN A 189 1.92 -3.81 8.54
CA GLN A 189 2.07 -4.93 7.60
C GLN A 189 1.61 -6.27 8.20
N ARG A 190 1.87 -6.52 9.49
CA ARG A 190 1.35 -7.72 10.18
C ARG A 190 -0.17 -7.71 10.30
N VAL A 191 -0.80 -6.55 10.49
CA VAL A 191 -2.27 -6.43 10.45
C VAL A 191 -2.78 -6.91 9.10
N GLU A 192 -2.24 -6.39 8.00
CA GLU A 192 -2.67 -6.75 6.65
C GLU A 192 -2.40 -8.23 6.32
N ASN A 193 -1.20 -8.70 6.60
CA ASN A 193 -0.81 -10.07 6.29
C ASN A 193 -1.50 -11.12 7.18
N LEU A 194 -1.58 -10.89 8.48
CA LEU A 194 -1.98 -11.93 9.44
C LEU A 194 -3.44 -11.82 9.86
N VAL A 195 -3.98 -10.61 10.04
CA VAL A 195 -5.37 -10.41 10.49
C VAL A 195 -6.32 -10.30 9.30
N VAL A 196 -5.99 -9.47 8.32
CA VAL A 196 -6.80 -9.34 7.10
C VAL A 196 -6.63 -10.55 6.18
N GLY A 197 -5.40 -11.10 6.12
CA GLY A 197 -5.05 -12.23 5.27
C GLY A 197 -4.74 -11.81 3.82
N ALA A 198 -4.40 -10.54 3.61
CA ALA A 198 -3.97 -10.01 2.32
C ALA A 198 -2.44 -9.91 2.30
N PRO A 199 -1.72 -10.83 1.62
CA PRO A 199 -0.27 -10.84 1.62
C PRO A 199 0.28 -9.62 0.86
N CYS A 200 1.05 -8.78 1.55
CA CYS A 200 1.71 -7.60 1.00
C CYS A 200 3.18 -7.52 1.40
N GLY A 201 3.97 -6.69 0.70
CA GLY A 201 5.26 -6.22 1.17
C GLY A 201 5.10 -5.08 2.17
N VAL A 202 6.13 -4.23 2.34
CA VAL A 202 6.14 -3.19 3.39
C VAL A 202 6.16 -1.76 2.83
N MET A 203 6.27 -1.61 1.50
CA MET A 203 6.45 -0.30 0.87
C MET A 203 5.31 0.66 1.19
N ASP A 204 4.07 0.17 1.21
CA ASP A 204 2.86 0.93 1.42
C ASP A 204 2.82 1.55 2.81
N GLN A 205 3.02 0.73 3.83
CA GLN A 205 3.01 1.17 5.22
C GLN A 205 4.20 2.10 5.52
N MET A 206 5.38 1.81 4.95
CA MET A 206 6.55 2.68 5.09
C MET A 206 6.30 4.06 4.48
N THR A 207 5.66 4.13 3.32
CA THR A 207 5.32 5.41 2.68
C THR A 207 4.26 6.17 3.46
N ALA A 208 3.22 5.50 3.94
CA ALA A 208 2.20 6.12 4.78
C ALA A 208 2.77 6.66 6.11
N VAL A 209 3.82 6.03 6.65
CA VAL A 209 4.50 6.47 7.88
C VAL A 209 5.50 7.59 7.62
N PHE A 210 6.44 7.42 6.67
CA PHE A 210 7.61 8.26 6.51
C PHE A 210 7.53 9.25 5.35
N GLY A 211 6.55 9.15 4.47
CA GLY A 211 6.44 10.00 3.29
C GLY A 211 6.63 11.50 3.61
N GLU A 212 7.32 12.21 2.75
CA GLU A 212 7.49 13.66 2.83
C GLU A 212 6.84 14.33 1.61
N ARG A 213 6.30 15.53 1.82
CA ARG A 213 5.70 16.29 0.73
C ARG A 213 6.72 16.58 -0.37
N ASP A 214 6.33 16.37 -1.63
CA ASP A 214 7.11 16.62 -2.84
C ASP A 214 8.45 15.88 -2.88
N ARG A 215 8.52 14.73 -2.18
CA ARG A 215 9.71 13.88 -2.15
C ARG A 215 9.35 12.42 -2.40
N LEU A 216 10.23 11.74 -3.07
CA LEU A 216 10.18 10.31 -3.27
C LEU A 216 10.86 9.60 -2.10
N LEU A 217 10.23 8.60 -1.56
CA LEU A 217 10.80 7.73 -0.54
C LEU A 217 11.53 6.58 -1.23
N LEU A 218 12.86 6.51 -1.04
CA LEU A 218 13.67 5.36 -1.45
C LEU A 218 13.79 4.39 -0.28
N LEU A 219 13.25 3.21 -0.45
CA LEU A 219 13.24 2.14 0.56
C LEU A 219 13.95 0.91 0.02
N LEU A 220 14.78 0.27 0.83
CA LEU A 220 15.24 -1.10 0.62
C LEU A 220 14.38 -2.03 1.48
N CYS A 221 13.67 -2.95 0.84
CA CYS A 221 12.72 -3.85 1.49
C CYS A 221 13.42 -5.09 2.11
N GLN A 222 14.52 -4.89 2.87
CA GLN A 222 15.32 -5.93 3.54
C GLN A 222 15.45 -5.67 5.05
N PRO A 223 14.41 -5.87 5.86
CA PRO A 223 12.99 -5.97 5.48
C PRO A 223 12.35 -4.60 5.25
N ALA A 224 12.87 -3.49 5.83
CA ALA A 224 12.32 -2.14 5.73
C ALA A 224 13.39 -1.12 6.12
N GLU A 225 14.31 -0.83 5.22
CA GLU A 225 15.41 0.13 5.45
C GLU A 225 15.16 1.40 4.64
N LEU A 226 14.80 2.49 5.31
CA LEU A 226 14.68 3.81 4.69
C LEU A 226 16.08 4.27 4.26
N LYS A 227 16.31 4.39 2.95
CA LYS A 227 17.61 4.81 2.41
C LYS A 227 17.71 6.32 2.34
N SER A 228 16.76 6.98 1.66
CA SER A 228 16.76 8.43 1.50
C SER A 228 15.40 8.97 1.09
N MET A 229 15.23 10.29 1.23
CA MET A 229 14.16 11.06 0.62
C MET A 229 14.74 11.84 -0.56
N ILE A 230 14.33 11.50 -1.77
CA ILE A 230 14.80 12.13 -3.01
C ILE A 230 13.85 13.26 -3.37
N THR A 231 14.36 14.47 -3.47
CA THR A 231 13.56 15.60 -3.95
C THR A 231 13.30 15.43 -5.45
N LEU A 232 12.04 15.45 -5.84
CA LEU A 232 11.70 15.43 -7.26
C LEU A 232 12.24 16.71 -7.92
N PRO A 233 13.02 16.60 -9.02
CA PRO A 233 13.45 17.77 -9.76
C PRO A 233 12.28 18.69 -10.11
N PRO A 234 12.42 20.03 -9.96
CA PRO A 234 11.31 20.96 -10.15
C PRO A 234 10.69 20.96 -11.57
N GLN A 235 11.44 20.42 -12.53
CA GLN A 235 10.97 20.25 -13.91
C GLN A 235 10.09 18.99 -14.08
N LEU A 236 10.04 18.12 -13.09
CA LEU A 236 9.28 16.87 -13.15
C LEU A 236 8.01 16.96 -12.31
N MET A 237 6.96 16.38 -12.83
CA MET A 237 5.68 16.21 -12.16
C MET A 237 5.23 14.76 -12.23
N LEU A 238 4.49 14.36 -11.20
CA LEU A 238 3.90 13.04 -11.08
C LEU A 238 2.38 13.16 -10.99
N TRP A 239 1.70 12.29 -11.73
CA TRP A 239 0.26 12.09 -11.68
C TRP A 239 -0.07 10.63 -11.53
N GLY A 240 -1.24 10.34 -10.98
CA GLY A 240 -1.87 9.03 -11.05
C GLY A 240 -3.15 9.12 -11.85
N ILE A 241 -3.36 8.31 -12.86
CA ILE A 241 -4.60 8.26 -13.65
C ILE A 241 -5.34 6.95 -13.32
N ASP A 242 -6.53 7.06 -12.73
CA ASP A 242 -7.36 5.91 -12.36
C ASP A 242 -8.02 5.30 -13.59
N SER A 243 -7.74 4.05 -13.90
CA SER A 243 -8.36 3.34 -15.02
C SER A 243 -9.87 3.06 -14.86
N GLY A 244 -10.44 3.29 -13.68
CA GLY A 244 -11.81 2.90 -13.34
C GLY A 244 -12.01 1.40 -13.12
N ILE A 245 -11.02 0.59 -13.44
CA ILE A 245 -11.04 -0.85 -13.19
C ILE A 245 -10.62 -1.11 -11.75
N ARG A 246 -11.47 -1.77 -10.98
CA ARG A 246 -11.17 -2.09 -9.59
C ARG A 246 -9.96 -3.00 -9.49
N HIS A 247 -8.94 -2.56 -8.78
CA HIS A 247 -7.84 -3.41 -8.37
C HIS A 247 -8.36 -4.47 -7.38
N SER A 248 -8.02 -5.72 -7.60
CA SER A 248 -8.40 -6.84 -6.74
C SER A 248 -7.15 -7.51 -6.17
N VAL A 249 -6.74 -7.12 -4.96
CA VAL A 249 -5.62 -7.76 -4.24
C VAL A 249 -5.97 -9.19 -3.83
N SER A 250 -7.25 -9.50 -3.64
CA SER A 250 -7.77 -10.85 -3.41
C SER A 250 -7.88 -11.68 -4.69
N GLY A 251 -7.60 -11.07 -5.86
CA GLY A 251 -7.56 -11.76 -7.14
C GLY A 251 -6.43 -12.81 -7.15
N SER A 252 -6.71 -13.95 -7.77
CA SER A 252 -5.79 -15.08 -7.91
C SER A 252 -4.44 -14.72 -8.54
N ASP A 253 -4.34 -13.54 -9.19
CA ASP A 253 -3.19 -13.18 -10.03
C ASP A 253 -2.00 -12.67 -9.21
N TYR A 254 -2.19 -11.66 -8.35
CA TYR A 254 -1.10 -11.16 -7.48
C TYR A 254 -0.55 -12.24 -6.54
N GLY A 255 -1.42 -12.94 -5.81
CA GLY A 255 -1.01 -14.03 -4.92
C GLY A 255 -0.31 -15.17 -5.67
N THR A 256 -0.72 -15.46 -6.90
CA THR A 256 -0.10 -16.46 -7.75
C THR A 256 1.29 -16.03 -8.22
N VAL A 257 1.47 -14.75 -8.59
CA VAL A 257 2.78 -14.19 -8.97
C VAL A 257 3.72 -14.19 -7.77
N ARG A 258 3.25 -13.75 -6.60
CA ARG A 258 4.02 -13.80 -5.35
C ARG A 258 4.46 -15.23 -5.01
N ALA A 259 3.55 -16.21 -5.07
CA ALA A 259 3.87 -17.61 -4.86
C ALA A 259 4.95 -18.10 -5.85
N GLY A 260 4.85 -17.74 -7.13
CA GLY A 260 5.86 -18.09 -8.14
C GLY A 260 7.24 -17.50 -7.83
N ALA A 261 7.32 -16.25 -7.35
CA ALA A 261 8.57 -15.62 -6.93
C ALA A 261 9.20 -16.37 -5.73
N PHE A 262 8.40 -16.73 -4.73
CA PHE A 262 8.90 -17.52 -3.60
C PHE A 262 9.31 -18.93 -3.97
N MET A 263 8.58 -19.58 -4.89
CA MET A 263 9.02 -20.88 -5.44
C MET A 263 10.41 -20.76 -6.10
N GLY A 264 10.62 -19.70 -6.89
CA GLY A 264 11.93 -19.42 -7.49
C GLY A 264 13.01 -19.11 -6.48
N THR A 265 12.71 -18.33 -5.46
CA THR A 265 13.62 -18.06 -4.33
C THR A 265 14.08 -19.37 -3.69
N ARG A 266 13.15 -20.29 -3.43
CA ARG A 266 13.47 -21.59 -2.84
C ARG A 266 14.32 -22.47 -3.77
N ILE A 267 14.05 -22.45 -5.08
CA ILE A 267 14.83 -23.18 -6.07
C ILE A 267 16.28 -22.67 -6.10
N ILE A 268 16.45 -21.34 -6.12
CA ILE A 268 17.80 -20.73 -6.12
C ILE A 268 18.53 -21.01 -4.80
N ALA A 269 17.84 -20.97 -3.66
CA ALA A 269 18.42 -21.30 -2.36
C ALA A 269 18.91 -22.77 -2.27
N ASP A 270 18.27 -23.68 -3.00
CA ASP A 270 18.70 -25.08 -3.11
C ASP A 270 19.97 -25.24 -3.97
N LEU A 271 20.15 -24.36 -4.96
CA LEU A 271 21.33 -24.32 -5.83
C LEU A 271 22.51 -23.60 -5.19
N LYS A 272 22.26 -22.57 -4.38
CA LYS A 272 23.24 -21.71 -3.72
C LYS A 272 22.98 -21.71 -2.21
N PRO A 273 23.59 -22.61 -1.43
CA PRO A 273 23.31 -22.72 0.01
C PRO A 273 23.50 -21.42 0.80
N ASP A 274 24.51 -20.61 0.46
CA ASP A 274 24.76 -19.30 1.10
C ASP A 274 23.62 -18.28 0.89
N PHE A 275 22.78 -18.49 -0.12
CA PHE A 275 21.60 -17.68 -0.38
C PHE A 275 20.43 -18.02 0.59
N SER A 276 20.43 -19.21 1.19
CA SER A 276 19.33 -19.70 2.04
C SER A 276 19.22 -18.98 3.40
N GLU A 277 20.28 -18.30 3.87
CA GLU A 277 20.28 -17.54 5.12
C GLU A 277 19.93 -16.07 4.88
N GLY A 278 18.63 -15.77 4.55
CA GLY A 278 18.13 -14.41 4.36
C GLY A 278 18.40 -13.81 2.98
N GLY A 279 18.60 -14.66 1.96
CA GLY A 279 18.76 -14.22 0.58
C GLY A 279 17.47 -13.64 0.00
N TYR A 280 17.60 -12.50 -0.67
CA TYR A 280 16.52 -11.86 -1.41
C TYR A 280 16.82 -11.91 -2.91
N LEU A 281 15.79 -12.14 -3.75
CA LEU A 281 15.98 -12.17 -5.21
C LEU A 281 16.59 -10.86 -5.72
N ALA A 282 16.25 -9.73 -5.10
CA ALA A 282 16.81 -8.43 -5.45
C ALA A 282 18.34 -8.30 -5.24
N ASN A 283 18.97 -9.21 -4.50
CA ASN A 283 20.42 -9.25 -4.32
C ASN A 283 21.16 -9.99 -5.45
N ILE A 284 20.42 -10.60 -6.37
CA ILE A 284 20.96 -11.23 -7.57
C ILE A 284 20.97 -10.17 -8.69
N SER A 285 22.11 -10.00 -9.37
CA SER A 285 22.13 -9.11 -10.53
C SER A 285 21.47 -9.75 -11.76
N PRO A 286 20.95 -8.96 -12.72
CA PRO A 286 20.45 -9.50 -13.99
C PRO A 286 21.46 -10.42 -14.69
N ASP A 287 22.73 -10.02 -14.77
CA ASP A 287 23.78 -10.80 -15.42
C ASP A 287 24.05 -12.14 -14.69
N GLU A 288 24.00 -12.14 -13.36
CA GLU A 288 24.14 -13.37 -12.56
C GLU A 288 22.95 -14.30 -12.81
N PHE A 289 21.71 -13.74 -12.82
CA PHE A 289 20.49 -14.50 -13.07
C PHE A 289 20.53 -15.18 -14.44
N GLU A 290 20.86 -14.42 -15.49
CA GLU A 290 20.95 -14.96 -16.86
C GLU A 290 22.02 -16.03 -17.01
N ARG A 291 23.17 -15.87 -16.37
CA ARG A 291 24.29 -16.80 -16.48
C ARG A 291 24.09 -18.07 -15.67
N GLU A 292 23.51 -17.97 -14.45
CA GLU A 292 23.57 -19.07 -13.47
C GLU A 292 22.20 -19.71 -13.19
N TYR A 293 21.09 -18.95 -13.30
CA TYR A 293 19.82 -19.40 -12.76
C TYR A 293 18.67 -19.51 -13.77
N VAL A 294 18.71 -18.78 -14.88
CA VAL A 294 17.58 -18.71 -15.82
C VAL A 294 17.16 -20.09 -16.33
N ASP A 295 18.11 -20.96 -16.65
CA ASP A 295 17.84 -22.32 -17.12
C ASP A 295 17.52 -23.31 -15.99
N GLN A 296 17.87 -22.97 -14.75
CA GLN A 296 17.62 -23.81 -13.56
C GLN A 296 16.23 -23.54 -12.95
N VAL A 297 15.70 -22.34 -13.14
CA VAL A 297 14.36 -21.97 -12.69
C VAL A 297 13.35 -22.31 -13.79
N PRO A 298 12.42 -23.27 -13.57
CA PRO A 298 11.50 -23.71 -14.61
C PRO A 298 10.54 -22.57 -14.97
N GLU A 299 10.05 -22.55 -16.21
CA GLU A 299 9.02 -21.58 -16.62
C GLU A 299 7.75 -21.71 -15.79
N ARG A 300 7.36 -22.98 -15.53
CA ARG A 300 6.16 -23.34 -14.76
C ARG A 300 6.45 -24.56 -13.89
N MET A 301 5.76 -24.68 -12.77
CA MET A 301 5.83 -25.83 -11.86
C MET A 301 4.49 -25.99 -11.14
N SER A 302 4.03 -27.23 -10.97
CA SER A 302 2.84 -27.48 -10.15
C SER A 302 3.15 -27.33 -8.66
N GLY A 303 2.14 -26.86 -7.89
CA GLY A 303 2.29 -26.79 -6.44
C GLY A 303 2.58 -28.14 -5.80
N ALA A 304 1.95 -29.23 -6.29
CA ALA A 304 2.23 -30.59 -5.80
C ALA A 304 3.70 -31.00 -6.02
N GLU A 305 4.28 -30.70 -7.18
CA GLU A 305 5.70 -30.98 -7.44
C GLU A 305 6.61 -30.18 -6.54
N PHE A 306 6.34 -28.87 -6.39
CA PHE A 306 7.10 -28.00 -5.51
C PHE A 306 7.11 -28.48 -4.06
N LEU A 307 5.93 -28.75 -3.46
CA LEU A 307 5.80 -29.21 -2.07
C LEU A 307 6.46 -30.58 -1.83
N ARG A 308 6.40 -31.47 -2.85
CA ARG A 308 7.09 -32.77 -2.78
C ARG A 308 8.62 -32.60 -2.76
N ARG A 309 9.18 -31.66 -3.54
CA ARG A 309 10.62 -31.44 -3.69
C ARG A 309 11.20 -30.66 -2.51
N PHE A 310 10.56 -29.58 -2.07
CA PHE A 310 11.14 -28.60 -1.14
C PHE A 310 10.57 -28.67 0.28
N LYS A 311 9.44 -29.35 0.52
CA LYS A 311 8.83 -29.66 1.82
C LYS A 311 8.49 -28.45 2.73
N THR A 312 8.63 -27.22 2.26
CA THR A 312 8.37 -26.00 3.04
C THR A 312 7.77 -24.92 2.15
N GLU A 313 6.87 -24.14 2.72
CA GLU A 313 6.46 -22.86 2.20
C GLU A 313 7.55 -21.83 2.47
N SER A 314 7.66 -20.81 1.63
CA SER A 314 8.75 -19.84 1.70
C SER A 314 8.51 -18.75 2.74
N ASP A 315 7.27 -18.50 3.14
CA ASP A 315 6.92 -17.59 4.22
C ASP A 315 5.61 -18.04 4.92
N SER A 316 5.26 -17.37 6.02
CA SER A 316 4.07 -17.69 6.83
C SER A 316 2.74 -17.20 6.22
N VAL A 317 2.78 -16.51 5.10
CA VAL A 317 1.60 -15.84 4.49
C VAL A 317 1.25 -16.39 3.13
N THR A 318 2.26 -16.90 2.38
CA THR A 318 2.09 -17.38 1.01
C THR A 318 1.89 -18.90 1.01
N ALA A 319 0.66 -19.34 0.83
CA ALA A 319 0.34 -20.76 0.71
C ALA A 319 0.48 -21.24 -0.75
N ILE A 320 1.11 -22.39 -0.93
CA ILE A 320 1.22 -23.07 -2.23
C ILE A 320 0.09 -24.10 -2.35
N ASP A 321 -0.84 -23.85 -3.26
CA ASP A 321 -1.92 -24.79 -3.56
C ASP A 321 -1.41 -25.96 -4.41
N PRO A 322 -1.45 -27.21 -3.92
CA PRO A 322 -0.95 -28.38 -4.67
C PRO A 322 -1.72 -28.63 -5.98
N GLN A 323 -2.94 -28.11 -6.13
CA GLN A 323 -3.75 -28.32 -7.32
C GLN A 323 -3.50 -27.27 -8.42
N LYS A 324 -2.74 -26.20 -8.11
CA LYS A 324 -2.43 -25.13 -9.07
C LYS A 324 -1.11 -25.36 -9.78
N GLU A 325 -1.03 -24.81 -10.99
CA GLU A 325 0.21 -24.65 -11.72
C GLU A 325 0.62 -23.18 -11.70
N TYR A 326 1.85 -22.93 -11.29
CA TYR A 326 2.42 -21.60 -11.13
C TYR A 326 3.39 -21.28 -12.27
N ALA A 327 3.36 -20.05 -12.79
CA ALA A 327 4.52 -19.49 -13.45
C ALA A 327 5.60 -19.26 -12.39
N VAL A 328 6.84 -19.62 -12.68
CA VAL A 328 7.95 -19.49 -11.71
C VAL A 328 9.04 -18.56 -12.25
N ARG A 329 9.61 -18.83 -13.43
CA ARG A 329 10.73 -18.05 -13.97
C ARG A 329 10.43 -16.55 -14.07
N LYS A 330 9.31 -16.16 -14.66
CA LYS A 330 8.95 -14.73 -14.82
C LYS A 330 8.76 -14.02 -13.48
N PRO A 331 7.99 -14.56 -12.51
CA PRO A 331 7.89 -13.99 -11.18
C PRO A 331 9.22 -13.91 -10.42
N THR A 332 10.13 -14.85 -10.64
CA THR A 332 11.49 -14.84 -10.06
C THR A 332 12.34 -13.74 -10.68
N ALA A 333 12.28 -13.60 -12.00
CA ALA A 333 13.06 -12.61 -12.74
C ALA A 333 12.63 -11.17 -12.44
N HIS A 334 11.32 -10.94 -12.27
CA HIS A 334 10.77 -9.58 -12.10
C HIS A 334 11.48 -8.77 -11.00
N PRO A 335 11.59 -9.22 -9.73
CA PRO A 335 12.25 -8.43 -8.68
C PRO A 335 13.74 -8.21 -8.92
N ILE A 336 14.42 -9.12 -9.64
CA ILE A 336 15.83 -8.98 -10.01
C ILE A 336 16.01 -7.82 -10.98
N TYR A 337 15.26 -7.81 -12.07
CA TYR A 337 15.33 -6.76 -13.08
C TYR A 337 14.74 -5.43 -12.57
N GLU A 338 13.66 -5.50 -11.80
CA GLU A 338 13.02 -4.31 -11.24
C GLU A 338 13.95 -3.58 -10.27
N ASN A 339 14.68 -4.31 -9.42
CA ASN A 339 15.67 -3.71 -8.53
C ASN A 339 16.77 -2.96 -9.31
N ALA A 340 17.24 -3.53 -10.42
CA ALA A 340 18.22 -2.85 -11.29
C ALA A 340 17.63 -1.60 -11.95
N ARG A 341 16.36 -1.65 -12.39
CA ARG A 341 15.65 -0.48 -12.94
C ARG A 341 15.49 0.62 -11.90
N VAL A 342 15.11 0.28 -10.66
CA VAL A 342 15.00 1.27 -9.57
C VAL A 342 16.34 1.94 -9.30
N GLN A 343 17.42 1.18 -9.21
CA GLN A 343 18.76 1.74 -8.98
C GLN A 343 19.16 2.70 -10.11
N ARG A 344 18.93 2.31 -11.37
CA ARG A 344 19.22 3.18 -12.52
C ARG A 344 18.34 4.43 -12.55
N PHE A 345 17.07 4.30 -12.19
CA PHE A 345 16.14 5.42 -12.08
C PHE A 345 16.60 6.43 -11.02
N VAL A 346 17.04 5.97 -9.87
CA VAL A 346 17.59 6.81 -8.79
C VAL A 346 18.85 7.53 -9.23
N GLU A 347 19.80 6.85 -9.89
CA GLU A 347 21.02 7.49 -10.42
C GLU A 347 20.71 8.65 -11.38
N LEU A 348 19.73 8.50 -12.27
CA LEU A 348 19.31 9.52 -13.20
C LEU A 348 18.66 10.72 -12.49
N LEU A 349 17.79 10.45 -11.51
CA LEU A 349 17.17 11.50 -10.69
C LEU A 349 18.20 12.31 -9.92
N GLU A 350 19.19 11.65 -9.28
CA GLU A 350 20.23 12.32 -8.49
C GLU A 350 21.15 13.19 -9.38
N ARG A 351 21.35 12.78 -10.62
CA ARG A 351 22.10 13.57 -11.61
C ARG A 351 21.26 14.66 -12.27
N ASN A 352 19.95 14.66 -12.06
CA ASN A 352 18.98 15.56 -12.71
C ASN A 352 19.11 15.53 -14.25
N GLU A 353 19.20 14.34 -14.83
CA GLU A 353 19.40 14.11 -16.25
C GLU A 353 18.60 12.90 -16.74
N GLY A 354 18.54 12.70 -18.07
CA GLY A 354 18.01 11.48 -18.65
C GLY A 354 16.51 11.31 -18.49
N PHE A 355 15.69 12.37 -18.49
CA PHE A 355 14.25 12.28 -18.23
C PHE A 355 13.52 11.34 -19.20
N SER A 356 13.95 11.27 -20.46
CA SER A 356 13.42 10.27 -21.40
C SER A 356 13.77 8.84 -20.99
N GLU A 357 14.98 8.61 -20.45
CA GLU A 357 15.39 7.28 -19.95
C GLU A 357 14.60 6.88 -18.71
N LEU A 358 14.28 7.85 -17.81
CA LEU A 358 13.36 7.60 -16.69
C LEU A 358 12.01 7.07 -17.21
N GLY A 359 11.48 7.67 -18.26
CA GLY A 359 10.24 7.22 -18.90
C GLY A 359 10.33 5.82 -19.49
N GLU A 360 11.42 5.49 -20.17
CA GLU A 360 11.62 4.15 -20.73
C GLU A 360 11.72 3.09 -19.63
N LEU A 361 12.39 3.36 -18.51
CA LEU A 361 12.42 2.46 -17.36
C LEU A 361 11.02 2.20 -16.79
N MET A 362 10.13 3.21 -16.76
CA MET A 362 8.73 3.02 -16.37
C MET A 362 7.97 2.14 -17.37
N TYR A 363 8.18 2.33 -18.66
CA TYR A 363 7.57 1.49 -19.70
C TYR A 363 8.04 0.04 -19.62
N GLU A 364 9.34 -0.20 -19.37
CA GLU A 364 9.89 -1.53 -19.17
C GLU A 364 9.29 -2.20 -17.92
N ALA A 365 9.14 -1.46 -16.81
CA ALA A 365 8.46 -1.94 -15.63
C ALA A 365 7.00 -2.34 -15.94
N HIS A 366 6.26 -1.51 -16.70
CA HIS A 366 4.91 -1.83 -17.14
C HIS A 366 4.84 -3.09 -18.01
N GLN A 367 5.79 -3.25 -18.96
CA GLN A 367 5.90 -4.47 -19.76
C GLN A 367 6.14 -5.72 -18.91
N SER A 368 6.92 -5.58 -17.83
CA SER A 368 7.14 -6.68 -16.88
C SER A 368 5.84 -7.08 -16.17
N TYR A 369 5.00 -6.10 -15.76
CA TYR A 369 3.65 -6.38 -15.22
C TYR A 369 2.78 -7.09 -16.24
N THR A 370 2.81 -6.67 -17.50
CA THR A 370 2.07 -7.32 -18.60
C THR A 370 2.54 -8.77 -18.79
N ALA A 371 3.86 -9.03 -18.72
CA ALA A 371 4.40 -10.38 -18.82
C ALA A 371 3.98 -11.29 -17.65
N LEU A 372 3.68 -10.70 -16.48
CA LEU A 372 3.13 -11.38 -15.30
C LEU A 372 1.60 -11.45 -15.30
N ARG A 373 0.91 -10.88 -16.31
CA ARG A 373 -0.55 -10.77 -16.41
C ARG A 373 -1.19 -9.97 -15.28
N LEU A 374 -0.48 -8.96 -14.80
CA LEU A 374 -0.96 -8.02 -13.77
C LEU A 374 -1.41 -6.67 -14.35
N ASN A 375 -1.46 -6.57 -15.67
CA ASN A 375 -2.05 -5.44 -16.40
C ASN A 375 -3.57 -5.60 -16.56
N SER A 376 -4.20 -4.57 -17.09
CA SER A 376 -5.60 -4.59 -17.54
C SER A 376 -5.72 -3.78 -18.83
N ALA A 377 -6.77 -4.01 -19.60
CA ALA A 377 -7.02 -3.25 -20.83
C ALA A 377 -7.05 -1.72 -20.58
N GLY A 378 -7.61 -1.29 -19.44
CA GLY A 378 -7.64 0.14 -19.09
C GLY A 378 -6.28 0.70 -18.73
N THR A 379 -5.45 -0.04 -17.99
CA THR A 379 -4.11 0.43 -17.64
C THR A 379 -3.20 0.48 -18.87
N ASP A 380 -3.28 -0.52 -19.75
CA ASP A 380 -2.54 -0.54 -21.01
C ASP A 380 -2.93 0.62 -21.91
N LEU A 381 -4.23 0.90 -22.04
CA LEU A 381 -4.72 2.03 -22.83
C LEU A 381 -4.19 3.38 -22.31
N ILE A 382 -4.20 3.60 -20.97
CA ILE A 382 -3.62 4.82 -20.40
C ILE A 382 -2.15 4.94 -20.76
N VAL A 383 -1.36 3.88 -20.60
CA VAL A 383 0.07 3.87 -20.96
C VAL A 383 0.28 4.16 -22.44
N GLU A 384 -0.53 3.58 -23.32
CA GLU A 384 -0.46 3.86 -24.77
C GLU A 384 -0.82 5.31 -25.12
N LEU A 385 -1.80 5.90 -24.45
CA LEU A 385 -2.18 7.30 -24.63
C LEU A 385 -1.09 8.24 -24.15
N VAL A 386 -0.51 7.98 -22.96
CA VAL A 386 0.62 8.74 -22.42
C VAL A 386 1.81 8.73 -23.38
N ARG A 387 2.14 7.60 -23.98
CA ARG A 387 3.26 7.47 -24.92
C ARG A 387 3.13 8.35 -26.18
N LYS A 388 1.91 8.77 -26.51
CA LYS A 388 1.63 9.62 -27.69
C LYS A 388 1.73 11.12 -27.40
N GLU A 389 1.77 11.50 -26.12
CA GLU A 389 1.74 12.90 -25.69
C GLU A 389 3.14 13.47 -25.46
N ALA A 390 3.44 14.59 -26.11
CA ALA A 390 4.69 15.31 -25.89
C ALA A 390 4.71 15.90 -24.46
N GLY A 391 5.88 15.80 -23.79
CA GLY A 391 6.08 16.28 -22.42
C GLY A 391 5.74 15.25 -21.35
N LEU A 392 5.09 14.13 -21.70
CA LEU A 392 4.96 12.97 -20.82
C LEU A 392 6.09 11.98 -21.14
N PHE A 393 6.90 11.67 -20.14
CA PHE A 393 8.11 10.86 -20.34
C PHE A 393 7.83 9.38 -20.22
N GLY A 394 6.98 8.96 -19.23
CA GLY A 394 6.73 7.56 -18.97
C GLY A 394 5.47 7.31 -18.16
N ALA A 395 5.03 6.06 -18.19
CA ALA A 395 3.89 5.60 -17.43
C ALA A 395 3.99 4.11 -17.07
N LYS A 396 3.53 3.74 -15.89
CA LYS A 396 3.42 2.35 -15.43
C LYS A 396 2.27 2.17 -14.45
N ILE A 397 1.77 0.96 -14.38
CA ILE A 397 0.83 0.56 -13.33
C ILE A 397 1.45 0.77 -11.93
N THR A 398 0.68 1.26 -10.97
CA THR A 398 1.13 1.45 -9.58
C THR A 398 0.57 0.35 -8.67
N GLY A 399 1.37 -0.08 -7.68
CA GLY A 399 0.99 -1.08 -6.69
C GLY A 399 0.89 -2.50 -7.26
N GLY A 400 -0.07 -3.28 -6.76
CA GLY A 400 -0.18 -4.73 -7.03
C GLY A 400 -0.66 -5.13 -8.43
N GLY A 401 -1.07 -4.18 -9.29
CA GLY A 401 -1.56 -4.48 -10.63
C GLY A 401 -3.02 -4.95 -10.69
N SER A 402 -3.41 -5.58 -11.79
CA SER A 402 -4.78 -6.09 -12.08
C SER A 402 -5.86 -5.01 -12.12
N GLY A 403 -5.53 -3.81 -12.58
CA GLY A 403 -6.38 -2.63 -12.61
C GLY A 403 -5.82 -1.49 -11.77
N GLY A 404 -6.67 -0.56 -11.35
CA GLY A 404 -6.30 0.59 -10.52
C GLY A 404 -5.67 1.73 -11.30
N THR A 405 -4.64 2.34 -10.74
CA THR A 405 -4.04 3.59 -11.18
C THR A 405 -2.77 3.35 -11.99
N VAL A 406 -2.53 4.22 -12.95
CA VAL A 406 -1.26 4.34 -13.70
C VAL A 406 -0.52 5.57 -13.21
N ALA A 407 0.71 5.39 -12.73
CA ALA A 407 1.62 6.50 -12.43
C ALA A 407 2.19 7.07 -13.74
N VAL A 408 2.18 8.37 -13.88
CA VAL A 408 2.64 9.12 -15.07
C VAL A 408 3.69 10.13 -14.66
N LEU A 409 4.82 10.12 -15.35
CA LEU A 409 5.91 11.09 -15.21
C LEU A 409 5.91 12.02 -16.42
N GLY A 410 5.97 13.31 -16.18
CA GLY A 410 6.08 14.32 -17.24
C GLY A 410 6.77 15.58 -16.74
N ASP A 411 6.85 16.58 -17.61
CA ASP A 411 7.35 17.89 -17.22
C ASP A 411 6.29 18.75 -16.51
N ASP A 412 6.74 19.81 -15.85
CA ASP A 412 5.91 20.71 -15.04
C ASP A 412 4.88 21.51 -15.85
N VAL A 413 5.02 21.58 -17.18
CA VAL A 413 4.10 22.26 -18.11
C VAL A 413 3.12 21.32 -18.79
N SER A 414 3.24 20.01 -18.60
CA SER A 414 2.47 18.98 -19.33
C SER A 414 1.11 18.64 -18.73
N ARG A 415 0.58 19.45 -17.82
CA ARG A 415 -0.78 19.22 -17.27
C ARG A 415 -1.85 19.10 -18.36
N ALA A 416 -1.79 19.93 -19.40
CA ALA A 416 -2.72 19.86 -20.54
C ALA A 416 -2.57 18.55 -21.34
N ALA A 417 -1.39 17.93 -21.36
CA ALA A 417 -1.20 16.60 -21.95
C ALA A 417 -1.91 15.52 -21.15
N VAL A 418 -1.82 15.58 -19.82
CA VAL A 418 -2.57 14.68 -18.94
C VAL A 418 -4.09 14.82 -19.15
N GLU A 419 -4.61 16.04 -19.29
CA GLU A 419 -6.02 16.30 -19.58
C GLU A 419 -6.44 15.68 -20.93
N ARG A 420 -5.60 15.76 -21.99
CA ARG A 420 -5.87 15.08 -23.26
C ARG A 420 -5.87 13.56 -23.15
N VAL A 421 -4.98 12.99 -22.36
CA VAL A 421 -4.99 11.54 -22.06
C VAL A 421 -6.31 11.14 -21.40
N VAL A 422 -6.75 11.88 -20.38
CA VAL A 422 -8.02 11.67 -19.67
C VAL A 422 -9.21 11.75 -20.62
N ASP A 423 -9.28 12.80 -21.45
CA ASP A 423 -10.35 12.99 -22.42
C ASP A 423 -10.39 11.87 -23.47
N SER A 424 -9.21 11.44 -23.95
CA SER A 424 -9.10 10.34 -24.92
C SER A 424 -9.54 9.03 -24.31
N TYR A 425 -9.09 8.75 -23.10
CA TYR A 425 -9.51 7.57 -22.34
C TYR A 425 -11.01 7.56 -22.11
N ALA A 426 -11.59 8.69 -21.70
CA ALA A 426 -13.02 8.80 -21.46
C ALA A 426 -13.86 8.56 -22.74
N LYS A 427 -13.37 9.04 -23.90
CA LYS A 427 -14.01 8.79 -25.20
C LYS A 427 -14.00 7.32 -25.59
N GLU A 428 -12.91 6.61 -25.32
CA GLU A 428 -12.75 5.20 -25.70
C GLU A 428 -13.48 4.25 -24.76
N THR A 429 -13.52 4.57 -23.45
CA THR A 429 -14.03 3.64 -22.41
C THR A 429 -15.40 4.03 -21.85
N GLY A 430 -15.81 5.29 -22.00
CA GLY A 430 -16.99 5.85 -21.33
C GLY A 430 -16.76 6.17 -19.84
N HIS A 431 -15.56 5.93 -19.31
CA HIS A 431 -15.18 6.24 -17.93
C HIS A 431 -14.28 7.46 -17.88
N HIS A 432 -14.64 8.45 -17.07
CA HIS A 432 -13.82 9.66 -16.83
C HIS A 432 -12.87 9.40 -15.65
N PRO A 433 -11.55 9.30 -15.90
CA PRO A 433 -10.59 9.00 -14.86
C PRO A 433 -10.50 10.07 -13.77
N TYR A 434 -10.35 9.65 -12.51
CA TYR A 434 -9.82 10.54 -11.47
C TYR A 434 -8.32 10.69 -11.66
N VAL A 435 -7.81 11.92 -11.49
CA VAL A 435 -6.38 12.23 -11.58
C VAL A 435 -5.84 12.60 -10.21
N PHE A 436 -5.01 11.75 -9.67
CA PHE A 436 -4.23 12.04 -8.48
C PHE A 436 -3.12 13.02 -8.83
N SER A 437 -2.98 14.09 -8.06
CA SER A 437 -1.92 15.09 -8.25
C SER A 437 -1.54 15.75 -6.94
N GLY A 438 -0.26 16.11 -6.83
CA GLY A 438 0.31 16.66 -5.60
C GLY A 438 0.62 15.60 -4.55
N SER A 439 1.17 16.04 -3.44
CA SER A 439 1.65 15.17 -2.37
C SER A 439 1.34 15.73 -0.99
N SER A 440 1.48 14.86 0.01
CA SER A 440 1.24 15.22 1.40
C SER A 440 2.16 14.46 2.36
N PRO A 441 2.34 14.95 3.60
CA PRO A 441 3.24 14.29 4.53
C PRO A 441 2.68 12.96 5.04
N GLY A 442 3.57 12.04 5.36
CA GLY A 442 3.31 10.83 6.10
C GLY A 442 2.89 11.10 7.56
N CYS A 443 2.43 10.06 8.21
CA CYS A 443 1.83 10.15 9.53
C CYS A 443 2.81 10.65 10.61
N LEU A 444 4.10 10.34 10.51
CA LEU A 444 5.10 10.85 11.48
C LEU A 444 5.30 12.35 11.36
N ALA A 445 5.38 12.89 10.15
CA ALA A 445 5.55 14.31 9.92
C ALA A 445 4.27 15.10 10.27
N PHE A 446 3.09 14.51 10.07
CA PHE A 446 1.82 15.08 10.52
C PHE A 446 1.69 15.04 12.05
N GLY A 447 2.11 13.94 12.68
CA GLY A 447 1.95 13.69 14.11
C GLY A 447 0.49 13.40 14.48
N HIS A 448 -0.09 14.24 15.36
CA HIS A 448 -1.51 14.21 15.70
C HIS A 448 -2.02 15.59 16.10
N LEU A 449 -3.34 15.78 16.01
CA LEU A 449 -4.02 16.95 16.56
C LEU A 449 -4.88 16.51 17.74
N ARG A 450 -5.10 17.43 18.68
CA ARG A 450 -6.14 17.33 19.70
C ARG A 450 -7.27 18.26 19.33
N PHE A 451 -8.48 17.73 19.35
CA PHE A 451 -9.69 18.45 18.98
C PHE A 451 -10.67 18.42 20.14
N SER A 452 -11.20 19.60 20.50
CA SER A 452 -12.29 19.75 21.44
C SER A 452 -13.48 20.36 20.69
N PHE A 453 -14.65 19.78 20.91
CA PHE A 453 -15.89 20.34 20.32
C PHE A 453 -16.10 21.79 20.78
N ALA A 454 -16.55 22.63 19.87
CA ALA A 454 -16.96 23.99 20.22
C ALA A 454 -18.12 23.89 21.21
N ARG A 455 -18.03 24.63 22.31
CA ARG A 455 -19.10 24.70 23.32
C ARG A 455 -20.25 25.56 22.84
#